data_29051905fe6d002150a1c530234a2922
#
_entry.id   29051905fe6d002150a1c530234a2922
#
_cell.length_a   1.000
_cell.length_b   1.000
_cell.length_c   1.000
_cell.angle_alpha   90.00
_cell.angle_beta   90.00
_cell.angle_gamma   90.00
#
_symmetry.space_group_name_H-M   'P 1'
#
loop_
_entity.id
_entity.type
_entity.pdbx_description
1 polymer ?
#
loop_
_entity_poly.entity_id
_entity_poly.type
_entity_poly.pdbx_seq_one_letter_code
_entity_poly.pdbx_strand_id
1 'polypeptide(L)'
;MFDDDDPALLRLRTLALALPDAATKVSHGRPAFFAAPRGKVFAYYGGSRRVDGAWVQHPRCVVVLLEPGEREAVLGDPRSFVPAYLGPSGWVGLDLAGPGAPGWEEQWAEVAELVDASYRLTAGPRRVARLNAGEQGAG
;
A
#
# COMPACT_ATOMS: atom_id res chain seq x y z
N MET A 1 -2.68 16.65 -6.58
CA MET A 1 -1.28 16.17 -6.63
C MET A 1 -0.78 15.93 -5.21
N PHE A 2 0.08 14.96 -5.03
CA PHE A 2 0.63 14.64 -3.73
C PHE A 2 1.78 15.58 -3.35
N ASP A 3 2.09 15.64 -2.05
CA ASP A 3 3.21 16.41 -1.50
C ASP A 3 4.32 15.42 -1.10
N ASP A 4 5.51 15.57 -1.67
CA ASP A 4 6.67 14.71 -1.39
C ASP A 4 7.11 14.78 0.08
N ASP A 5 6.75 15.84 0.79
CA ASP A 5 7.10 16.02 2.20
C ASP A 5 5.99 15.55 3.16
N ASP A 6 4.91 14.97 2.63
CA ASP A 6 3.83 14.43 3.45
C ASP A 6 4.37 13.36 4.41
N PRO A 7 4.26 13.55 5.73
CA PRO A 7 4.80 12.58 6.70
C PRO A 7 4.27 11.16 6.53
N ALA A 8 3.00 10.99 6.14
CA ALA A 8 2.44 9.66 5.90
C ALA A 8 3.09 9.01 4.69
N LEU A 9 3.32 9.77 3.62
CA LEU A 9 4.02 9.27 2.45
C LEU A 9 5.46 8.87 2.78
N LEU A 10 6.16 9.68 3.57
CA LEU A 10 7.54 9.37 3.97
C LEU A 10 7.63 8.08 4.78
N ARG A 11 6.68 7.85 5.69
CA ARG A 11 6.62 6.61 6.47
C ARG A 11 6.33 5.41 5.57
N LEU A 12 5.36 5.53 4.68
CA LEU A 12 5.04 4.46 3.72
C LEU A 12 6.22 4.15 2.81
N ARG A 13 6.90 5.19 2.31
CA ARG A 13 8.09 5.03 1.47
C ARG A 13 9.19 4.24 2.18
N THR A 14 9.44 4.54 3.44
CA THR A 14 10.43 3.81 4.24
C THR A 14 10.09 2.34 4.34
N LEU A 15 8.83 2.01 4.63
CA LEU A 15 8.37 0.63 4.72
C LEU A 15 8.48 -0.10 3.38
N ALA A 16 8.02 0.54 2.31
CA ALA A 16 7.98 -0.08 0.99
C ALA A 16 9.37 -0.29 0.41
N LEU A 17 10.25 0.69 0.53
CA LEU A 17 11.61 0.61 -0.05
C LEU A 17 12.53 -0.32 0.72
N ALA A 18 12.12 -0.80 1.89
CA ALA A 18 12.87 -1.83 2.62
C ALA A 18 12.72 -3.23 2.01
N LEU A 19 11.77 -3.43 1.11
CA LEU A 19 11.54 -4.72 0.46
C LEU A 19 12.50 -4.95 -0.70
N PRO A 20 12.84 -6.22 -1.05
CA PRO A 20 13.82 -6.48 -2.10
C PRO A 20 13.45 -5.85 -3.45
N ASP A 21 14.41 -5.19 -4.08
CA ASP A 21 14.30 -4.51 -5.38
C ASP A 21 13.26 -3.38 -5.43
N ALA A 22 12.71 -2.97 -4.29
CA ALA A 22 11.65 -1.97 -4.26
C ALA A 22 12.16 -0.61 -4.75
N ALA A 23 11.34 0.03 -5.58
CA ALA A 23 11.59 1.35 -6.12
C ALA A 23 10.28 2.12 -6.17
N THR A 24 10.35 3.41 -6.37
CA THR A 24 9.19 4.28 -6.45
C THR A 24 9.11 4.98 -7.79
N LYS A 25 7.89 5.24 -8.23
CA LYS A 25 7.61 6.01 -9.45
C LYS A 25 6.28 6.75 -9.25
N VAL A 26 6.00 7.67 -10.15
CA VAL A 26 4.67 8.30 -10.19
C VAL A 26 3.83 7.57 -11.24
N SER A 27 2.66 7.12 -10.85
CA SER A 27 1.70 6.43 -11.73
C SER A 27 0.35 7.09 -11.57
N HIS A 28 -0.19 7.62 -12.67
CA HIS A 28 -1.47 8.34 -12.66
C HIS A 28 -1.51 9.47 -11.62
N GLY A 29 -0.39 10.19 -11.48
CA GLY A 29 -0.28 11.32 -10.56
C GLY A 29 -0.10 10.94 -9.10
N ARG A 30 0.16 9.67 -8.79
CA ARG A 30 0.30 9.18 -7.41
C ARG A 30 1.60 8.42 -7.23
N PRO A 31 2.20 8.48 -6.02
CA PRO A 31 3.34 7.63 -5.73
C PRO A 31 2.96 6.16 -5.80
N ALA A 32 3.77 5.39 -6.52
CA ALA A 32 3.61 3.94 -6.64
C ALA A 32 4.93 3.26 -6.28
N PHE A 33 4.84 2.10 -5.66
CA PHE A 33 6.00 1.29 -5.26
C PHE A 33 5.96 -0.03 -6.00
N PHE A 34 7.07 -0.38 -6.62
CA PHE A 34 7.14 -1.56 -7.49
C PHE A 34 8.47 -2.28 -7.32
N ALA A 35 8.56 -3.51 -7.80
CA ALA A 35 9.82 -4.25 -7.79
C ALA A 35 10.57 -3.94 -9.10
N ALA A 36 11.70 -3.23 -8.99
CA ALA A 36 12.49 -2.80 -10.15
C ALA A 36 13.29 -3.96 -10.72
N PRO A 37 13.61 -3.95 -12.03
CA PRO A 37 13.25 -2.91 -13.00
C PRO A 37 11.88 -3.11 -13.68
N ARG A 38 11.32 -4.30 -13.67
CA ARG A 38 10.15 -4.65 -14.48
C ARG A 38 9.04 -5.33 -13.69
N GLY A 39 9.14 -5.31 -12.36
CA GLY A 39 8.13 -5.94 -11.52
C GLY A 39 6.86 -5.11 -11.42
N LYS A 40 5.86 -5.73 -10.84
CA LYS A 40 4.55 -5.13 -10.67
C LYS A 40 4.54 -4.16 -9.50
N VAL A 41 3.63 -3.19 -9.54
CA VAL A 41 3.34 -2.31 -8.41
C VAL A 41 2.73 -3.14 -7.28
N PHE A 42 3.15 -2.88 -6.06
CA PHE A 42 2.61 -3.56 -4.89
C PHE A 42 1.95 -2.60 -3.89
N ALA A 43 2.11 -1.29 -4.05
CA ALA A 43 1.44 -0.31 -3.20
C ALA A 43 1.35 1.04 -3.90
N TYR A 44 0.27 1.78 -3.61
CA TYR A 44 0.10 3.17 -4.02
C TYR A 44 -0.15 4.02 -2.79
N TYR A 45 0.22 5.30 -2.87
CA TYR A 45 -0.15 6.30 -1.89
C TYR A 45 -1.20 7.23 -2.51
N GLY A 46 -2.35 7.36 -1.83
CA GLY A 46 -3.48 8.11 -2.36
C GLY A 46 -4.37 7.26 -3.25
N GLY A 47 -5.64 7.56 -3.24
CA GLY A 47 -6.64 6.84 -4.03
C GLY A 47 -7.90 7.65 -4.22
N SER A 48 -8.84 7.08 -4.94
CA SER A 48 -10.16 7.69 -5.15
C SER A 48 -11.20 6.59 -5.33
N ARG A 49 -12.46 6.96 -5.14
CA ARG A 49 -13.59 6.07 -5.41
C ARG A 49 -14.72 6.88 -6.02
N ARG A 50 -15.66 6.18 -6.65
CA ARG A 50 -16.88 6.80 -7.17
C ARG A 50 -18.04 6.52 -6.23
N VAL A 51 -18.78 7.57 -5.88
CA VAL A 51 -19.98 7.46 -5.05
C VAL A 51 -21.08 8.26 -5.75
N ASP A 52 -22.14 7.58 -6.16
CA ASP A 52 -23.28 8.21 -6.85
C ASP A 52 -22.85 9.09 -8.04
N GLY A 53 -21.86 8.61 -8.82
CA GLY A 53 -21.36 9.32 -9.98
C GLY A 53 -20.34 10.40 -9.69
N ALA A 54 -20.10 10.72 -8.42
CA ALA A 54 -19.12 11.72 -8.01
C ALA A 54 -17.81 11.08 -7.58
N TRP A 55 -16.69 11.79 -7.78
CA TRP A 55 -15.39 11.35 -7.33
C TRP A 55 -15.18 11.76 -5.86
N VAL A 56 -14.74 10.82 -5.04
CA VAL A 56 -14.32 11.07 -3.66
C VAL A 56 -12.82 10.76 -3.58
N GLN A 57 -12.03 11.76 -3.18
CA GLN A 57 -10.59 11.62 -3.06
C GLN A 57 -10.20 11.10 -1.68
N HIS A 58 -9.21 10.22 -1.65
CA HIS A 58 -8.59 9.71 -0.44
C HIS A 58 -7.10 10.07 -0.50
N PRO A 59 -6.74 11.32 -0.18
CA PRO A 59 -5.36 11.80 -0.40
C PRO A 59 -4.33 11.18 0.54
N ARG A 60 -4.77 10.66 1.69
CA ARG A 60 -3.89 10.02 2.67
C ARG A 60 -4.38 8.60 2.89
N CYS A 61 -3.95 7.71 2.02
CA CYS A 61 -4.30 6.29 2.12
C CYS A 61 -3.20 5.44 1.51
N VAL A 62 -3.19 4.16 1.87
CA VAL A 62 -2.40 3.15 1.18
C VAL A 62 -3.36 2.26 0.39
N VAL A 63 -2.98 1.91 -0.85
CA VAL A 63 -3.75 1.00 -1.70
C VAL A 63 -2.88 -0.22 -1.97
N VAL A 64 -3.37 -1.40 -1.63
CA VAL A 64 -2.63 -2.67 -1.71
C VAL A 64 -3.50 -3.76 -2.33
N LEU A 65 -2.83 -4.77 -2.90
CA LEU A 65 -3.48 -5.96 -3.42
C LEU A 65 -3.48 -7.03 -2.33
N LEU A 66 -4.64 -7.60 -2.04
CA LEU A 66 -4.78 -8.63 -1.02
C LEU A 66 -5.52 -9.84 -1.57
N GLU A 67 -5.26 -11.01 -0.99
CA GLU A 67 -6.05 -12.19 -1.26
C GLU A 67 -7.47 -12.01 -0.77
N PRO A 68 -8.47 -12.73 -1.34
CA PRO A 68 -9.88 -12.48 -1.05
C PRO A 68 -10.24 -12.48 0.44
N GLY A 69 -9.70 -13.41 1.22
CA GLY A 69 -9.98 -13.49 2.66
C GLY A 69 -9.46 -12.29 3.43
N GLU A 70 -8.21 -11.90 3.17
CA GLU A 70 -7.61 -10.74 3.81
C GLU A 70 -8.30 -9.45 3.38
N ARG A 71 -8.63 -9.34 2.10
CA ARG A 71 -9.34 -8.18 1.57
C ARG A 71 -10.69 -8.01 2.25
N GLU A 72 -11.45 -9.10 2.38
CA GLU A 72 -12.75 -9.05 3.04
C GLU A 72 -12.62 -8.59 4.49
N ALA A 73 -11.61 -9.08 5.20
CA ALA A 73 -11.34 -8.66 6.57
C ALA A 73 -11.04 -7.16 6.66
N VAL A 74 -10.20 -6.64 5.76
CA VAL A 74 -9.87 -5.21 5.73
C VAL A 74 -11.09 -4.37 5.36
N LEU A 75 -11.93 -4.83 4.43
CA LEU A 75 -13.14 -4.11 4.02
C LEU A 75 -14.18 -4.02 5.15
N GLY A 76 -14.05 -4.81 6.20
CA GLY A 76 -14.84 -4.66 7.41
C GLY A 76 -14.43 -3.47 8.28
N ASP A 77 -13.26 -2.88 8.01
CA ASP A 77 -12.78 -1.71 8.76
C ASP A 77 -13.38 -0.43 8.16
N PRO A 78 -13.93 0.48 8.98
CA PRO A 78 -14.52 1.72 8.47
C PRO A 78 -13.55 2.66 7.75
N ARG A 79 -12.24 2.50 7.95
CA ARG A 79 -11.21 3.28 7.25
C ARG A 79 -10.97 2.77 5.82
N SER A 80 -11.51 1.60 5.47
CA SER A 80 -11.25 0.97 4.17
C SER A 80 -12.21 1.48 3.09
N PHE A 81 -11.79 1.33 1.84
CA PHE A 81 -12.64 1.62 0.69
C PHE A 81 -12.21 0.78 -0.52
N VAL A 82 -13.10 0.66 -1.49
CA VAL A 82 -12.80 -0.02 -2.74
C VAL A 82 -12.35 1.05 -3.74
N PRO A 83 -11.07 1.05 -4.15
CA PRO A 83 -10.57 2.09 -5.04
C PRO A 83 -11.14 1.94 -6.46
N ALA A 84 -11.37 3.08 -7.11
CA ALA A 84 -11.82 3.12 -8.49
C ALA A 84 -10.81 2.43 -9.40
N TYR A 85 -11.30 1.72 -10.41
CA TYR A 85 -10.55 0.97 -11.42
C TYR A 85 -9.77 -0.23 -10.87
N LEU A 86 -9.15 -0.12 -9.71
CA LEU A 86 -8.34 -1.20 -9.11
C LEU A 86 -9.18 -2.19 -8.31
N GLY A 87 -10.33 -1.75 -7.80
CA GLY A 87 -11.19 -2.58 -6.96
C GLY A 87 -11.51 -3.95 -7.55
N PRO A 88 -11.97 -4.03 -8.83
CA PRO A 88 -12.31 -5.33 -9.44
C PRO A 88 -11.15 -6.33 -9.50
N SER A 89 -9.91 -5.84 -9.47
CA SER A 89 -8.72 -6.70 -9.50
C SER A 89 -8.24 -7.12 -8.11
N GLY A 90 -8.97 -6.75 -7.06
CA GLY A 90 -8.65 -7.18 -5.70
C GLY A 90 -7.91 -6.16 -4.84
N TRP A 91 -7.74 -4.94 -5.32
CA TRP A 91 -7.09 -3.88 -4.55
C TRP A 91 -8.05 -3.29 -3.54
N VAL A 92 -7.51 -2.86 -2.41
CA VAL A 92 -8.25 -2.21 -1.33
C VAL A 92 -7.46 -1.02 -0.83
N GLY A 93 -8.18 0.05 -0.47
CA GLY A 93 -7.59 1.24 0.13
C GLY A 93 -7.88 1.31 1.62
N LEU A 94 -6.94 1.86 2.37
CA LEU A 94 -7.08 2.10 3.80
C LEU A 94 -6.65 3.54 4.10
N ASP A 95 -7.59 4.35 4.61
CA ASP A 95 -7.29 5.71 5.01
C ASP A 95 -6.37 5.70 6.23
N LEU A 96 -5.43 6.64 6.26
CA LEU A 96 -4.44 6.75 7.32
C LEU A 96 -4.70 7.97 8.18
N ALA A 97 -4.41 7.84 9.48
CA ALA A 97 -4.41 8.98 10.40
C ALA A 97 -3.24 9.90 10.07
N GLY A 98 -3.41 11.20 10.29
CA GLY A 98 -2.34 12.17 10.11
C GLY A 98 -1.43 12.29 11.34
N PRO A 99 -0.29 13.00 11.18
CA PRO A 99 0.62 13.24 12.29
C PRO A 99 -0.10 13.93 13.46
N GLY A 100 0.12 13.44 14.67
CA GLY A 100 -0.51 13.97 15.88
C GLY A 100 -1.95 13.54 16.10
N ALA A 101 -2.57 12.86 15.15
CA ALA A 101 -3.92 12.33 15.33
C ALA A 101 -3.89 10.98 16.05
N PRO A 102 -4.99 10.60 16.72
CA PRO A 102 -5.08 9.27 17.31
C PRO A 102 -4.84 8.18 16.26
N GLY A 103 -4.03 7.18 16.58
CA GLY A 103 -3.72 6.09 15.69
C GLY A 103 -2.54 6.33 14.75
N TRP A 104 -1.94 7.54 14.77
CA TRP A 104 -0.81 7.84 13.89
C TRP A 104 0.34 6.82 14.02
N GLU A 105 0.84 6.58 15.23
CA GLU A 105 1.95 5.65 15.42
C GLU A 105 1.52 4.18 15.29
N GLU A 106 0.37 3.84 15.82
CA GLU A 106 -0.11 2.46 15.90
C GLU A 106 -0.41 1.86 14.53
N GLN A 107 -0.85 2.67 13.57
CA GLN A 107 -1.25 2.18 12.25
C GLN A 107 -0.10 1.58 11.45
N TRP A 108 1.14 1.97 11.72
CA TRP A 108 2.25 1.60 10.84
C TRP A 108 2.63 0.13 10.89
N ALA A 109 2.39 -0.55 12.00
CA ALA A 109 2.56 -1.99 12.08
C ALA A 109 1.58 -2.71 11.15
N GLU A 110 0.31 -2.27 11.15
CA GLU A 110 -0.71 -2.81 10.25
C GLU A 110 -0.39 -2.51 8.79
N VAL A 111 0.01 -1.27 8.49
CA VAL A 111 0.39 -0.88 7.14
C VAL A 111 1.56 -1.73 6.63
N ALA A 112 2.55 -1.97 7.48
CA ALA A 112 3.69 -2.80 7.11
C ALA A 112 3.24 -4.23 6.75
N GLU A 113 2.31 -4.80 7.49
CA GLU A 113 1.76 -6.12 7.20
C GLU A 113 1.01 -6.13 5.86
N LEU A 114 0.20 -5.11 5.59
CA LEU A 114 -0.55 -5.01 4.33
C LEU A 114 0.38 -4.85 3.12
N VAL A 115 1.39 -4.01 3.24
CA VAL A 115 2.38 -3.82 2.18
C VAL A 115 3.17 -5.10 1.93
N ASP A 116 3.58 -5.80 2.99
CA ASP A 116 4.26 -7.09 2.89
C ASP A 116 3.38 -8.13 2.18
N ALA A 117 2.11 -8.23 2.55
CA ALA A 117 1.18 -9.17 1.93
C ALA A 117 1.02 -8.88 0.43
N SER A 118 0.86 -7.61 0.06
CA SER A 118 0.74 -7.20 -1.33
C SER A 118 2.02 -7.49 -2.12
N TYR A 119 3.18 -7.22 -1.54
CA TYR A 119 4.47 -7.52 -2.14
C TYR A 119 4.59 -9.02 -2.45
N ARG A 120 4.21 -9.88 -1.51
CA ARG A 120 4.30 -11.33 -1.68
C ARG A 120 3.41 -11.84 -2.82
N LEU A 121 2.31 -11.16 -3.11
CA LEU A 121 1.42 -11.52 -4.23
C LEU A 121 1.97 -11.07 -5.60
N THR A 122 2.80 -10.03 -5.63
CA THR A 122 3.16 -9.36 -6.87
C THR A 122 4.63 -9.49 -7.27
N ALA A 123 5.53 -9.73 -6.31
CA ALA A 123 6.97 -9.64 -6.53
C ALA A 123 7.58 -10.84 -7.27
N GLY A 124 6.93 -11.99 -7.21
CA GLY A 124 7.42 -13.22 -7.80
C GLY A 124 8.25 -14.06 -6.82
N PRO A 125 8.42 -15.37 -7.11
CA PRO A 125 8.98 -16.31 -6.14
C PRO A 125 10.43 -16.02 -5.75
N ARG A 126 11.25 -15.51 -6.66
CA ARG A 126 12.66 -15.21 -6.33
C ARG A 126 12.78 -14.10 -5.30
N ARG A 127 11.99 -13.02 -5.47
CA ARG A 127 12.03 -11.90 -4.54
C ARG A 127 11.42 -12.27 -3.19
N VAL A 128 10.36 -13.06 -3.20
CA VAL A 128 9.75 -13.58 -1.96
C VAL A 128 10.75 -14.47 -1.21
N ALA A 129 11.49 -15.32 -1.92
CA ALA A 129 12.52 -16.15 -1.31
C ALA A 129 13.62 -15.30 -0.68
N ARG A 130 14.05 -14.21 -1.34
CA ARG A 130 15.04 -13.28 -0.78
C ARG A 130 14.50 -12.56 0.46
N LEU A 131 13.25 -12.16 0.44
CA LEU A 131 12.60 -11.54 1.60
C LEU A 131 12.61 -12.51 2.79
N ASN A 132 12.20 -13.76 2.57
CA ASN A 132 12.19 -14.78 3.62
C ASN A 132 13.59 -15.07 4.15
N ALA A 133 14.59 -15.11 3.28
CA ALA A 133 15.99 -15.31 3.69
C ALA A 133 16.49 -14.14 4.56
N GLY A 134 16.11 -12.90 4.22
CA GLY A 134 16.44 -11.73 5.02
C GLY A 134 15.80 -11.77 6.40
N GLU A 135 14.55 -12.18 6.50
CA GLU A 135 13.86 -12.35 7.77
C GLU A 135 14.53 -13.40 8.64
N GLN A 136 14.92 -14.54 8.06
CA GLN A 136 15.63 -15.60 8.77
C GLN A 136 17.02 -15.16 9.19
N GLY A 137 17.70 -14.41 8.33
CA GLY A 137 19.04 -13.91 8.62
C GLY A 137 19.07 -12.80 9.67
N ALA A 138 17.95 -12.11 9.88
CA ALA A 138 17.82 -11.04 10.88
C ALA A 138 17.53 -11.60 12.29
N GLY A 139 17.18 -12.87 12.37
CA GLY A 139 16.80 -13.52 13.63
C GLY A 139 17.94 -13.99 14.51
#